data_12065e5ccb85829043ec9cb4d112160f
#
_entry.id   12065e5ccb85829043ec9cb4d112160f
#
_cell.length_a   1.000
_cell.length_b   1.000
_cell.length_c   1.000
_cell.angle_alpha   90.00
_cell.angle_beta   90.00
_cell.angle_gamma   90.00
#
_symmetry.space_group_name_H-M   'P 1'
#
loop_
_entity.id
_entity.type
_entity.pdbx_description
1 polymer ?
#
loop_
_entity_poly.entity_id
_entity_poly.type
_entity_poly.pdbx_seq_one_letter_code
_entity_poly.pdbx_strand_id
1 'polypeptide(L)'
;MSRKSMVAFFPFVLVTVVPLVGCMGEPEEQGDDTEVVGEVHDAISVPNALVPEALTAGGELAKAPLLLKAMSPNMRAAIESPSKQGHLTRLFLKYAVGCALGPEQSLSFAWTDVDGRIRYESYRGLAGLAPSWQDAPLDAVGQQWVSACLGARTNRYGRRVMISMHGSEDVLAEADDAELNEYPYEEGAFWGNVFLPEPYLRTCYNPANVDLARSTGRDCAAGLAGGGDEDCGIMEIMGPCGSQCEPLGDGLYHPGCAAPESGVPSGGKTEYVITVFLP
;
A
#
# COMPACT_ATOMS: atom_id res chain seq x y z
N MET A 1 -74.39 19.55 62.91
CA MET A 1 -73.72 18.28 62.58
C MET A 1 -73.04 18.50 61.23
N SER A 2 -71.74 18.87 61.23
CA SER A 2 -70.95 19.24 59.99
C SER A 2 -69.97 18.11 59.70
N ARG A 3 -70.17 17.46 58.59
CA ARG A 3 -69.17 16.47 58.07
C ARG A 3 -68.09 17.18 57.28
N LYS A 4 -66.87 17.16 57.80
CA LYS A 4 -65.68 17.57 57.06
C LYS A 4 -65.22 16.45 56.15
N SER A 5 -65.27 16.65 54.86
CA SER A 5 -64.65 15.80 53.88
C SER A 5 -63.14 16.05 53.85
N MET A 6 -62.37 14.98 54.07
CA MET A 6 -60.92 14.99 54.04
C MET A 6 -60.46 14.60 52.60
N VAL A 7 -59.89 15.54 51.85
CA VAL A 7 -59.31 15.26 50.53
C VAL A 7 -57.87 14.81 50.74
N ALA A 8 -57.59 13.58 50.38
CA ALA A 8 -56.21 13.06 50.39
C ALA A 8 -55.49 13.47 49.09
N PHE A 9 -54.44 14.25 49.25
CA PHE A 9 -53.48 14.54 48.17
C PHE A 9 -52.48 13.38 48.07
N PHE A 10 -52.49 12.65 46.93
CA PHE A 10 -51.39 11.75 46.55
C PHE A 10 -50.33 12.57 45.81
N PRO A 11 -49.05 12.51 46.20
CA PRO A 11 -48.00 13.08 45.38
C PRO A 11 -47.68 12.14 44.21
N PHE A 12 -47.82 12.66 43.00
CA PHE A 12 -47.34 12.00 41.79
C PHE A 12 -45.82 12.09 41.80
N VAL A 13 -45.16 10.95 41.99
CA VAL A 13 -43.71 10.84 41.79
C VAL A 13 -43.48 10.68 40.27
N LEU A 14 -42.97 11.74 39.67
CA LEU A 14 -42.52 11.71 38.27
C LEU A 14 -41.19 10.99 38.21
N VAL A 15 -41.19 9.70 37.80
CA VAL A 15 -39.98 8.95 37.52
C VAL A 15 -39.50 9.39 36.12
N THR A 16 -38.51 10.28 36.08
CA THR A 16 -37.77 10.57 34.86
C THR A 16 -36.88 9.38 34.53
N VAL A 17 -37.29 8.59 33.53
CA VAL A 17 -36.44 7.59 32.89
C VAL A 17 -35.44 8.37 32.00
N VAL A 18 -34.21 8.49 32.44
CA VAL A 18 -33.12 8.94 31.62
C VAL A 18 -32.74 7.78 30.70
N PRO A 19 -32.86 7.89 29.37
CA PRO A 19 -32.29 6.88 28.50
C PRO A 19 -30.75 6.98 28.62
N LEU A 20 -30.13 5.94 29.14
CA LEU A 20 -28.73 5.66 28.95
C LEU A 20 -28.55 5.46 27.45
N VAL A 21 -28.11 6.52 26.78
CA VAL A 21 -27.50 6.41 25.46
C VAL A 21 -26.17 5.69 25.71
N GLY A 22 -26.19 4.38 25.61
CA GLY A 22 -25.00 3.58 25.47
C GLY A 22 -24.31 4.08 24.21
N CYS A 23 -23.06 4.56 24.35
CA CYS A 23 -22.15 4.61 23.22
C CYS A 23 -22.06 3.17 22.66
N MET A 24 -22.90 2.88 21.68
CA MET A 24 -22.61 1.82 20.74
C MET A 24 -21.37 2.33 20.02
N GLY A 25 -20.20 1.75 20.35
CA GLY A 25 -19.06 1.81 19.48
C GLY A 25 -19.56 1.40 18.10
N GLU A 26 -19.36 2.27 17.13
CA GLU A 26 -19.54 1.92 15.73
C GLU A 26 -18.79 0.60 15.51
N PRO A 27 -19.41 -0.41 14.91
CA PRO A 27 -18.66 -1.55 14.46
C PRO A 27 -17.58 -0.96 13.54
N GLU A 28 -16.30 -1.18 13.88
CA GLU A 28 -15.24 -1.04 12.91
C GLU A 28 -15.75 -1.79 11.69
N GLU A 29 -16.10 -1.06 10.64
CA GLU A 29 -16.28 -1.64 9.33
C GLU A 29 -14.99 -2.39 9.04
N GLN A 30 -15.02 -3.70 9.25
CA GLN A 30 -14.14 -4.60 8.56
C GLN A 30 -14.44 -4.36 7.09
N GLY A 31 -13.72 -3.39 6.53
CA GLY A 31 -13.81 -3.09 5.12
C GLY A 31 -13.63 -4.41 4.40
N ASP A 32 -14.65 -4.78 3.67
CA ASP A 32 -14.57 -5.82 2.66
C ASP A 32 -13.45 -5.38 1.72
N ASP A 33 -12.24 -5.89 2.01
CA ASP A 33 -11.00 -5.63 1.27
C ASP A 33 -11.02 -6.35 -0.09
N THR A 34 -12.17 -6.48 -0.69
CA THR A 34 -12.25 -6.75 -2.13
C THR A 34 -11.66 -5.53 -2.81
N GLU A 35 -10.39 -5.64 -3.16
CA GLU A 35 -9.72 -4.72 -4.06
C GLU A 35 -10.57 -4.67 -5.34
N VAL A 36 -11.32 -3.60 -5.53
CA VAL A 36 -12.09 -3.39 -6.76
C VAL A 36 -11.05 -3.09 -7.83
N VAL A 37 -10.69 -4.13 -8.57
CA VAL A 37 -9.90 -4.01 -9.79
C VAL A 37 -10.85 -3.42 -10.83
N GLY A 38 -10.59 -2.20 -11.27
CA GLY A 38 -11.20 -1.68 -12.49
C GLY A 38 -10.89 -2.63 -13.65
N GLU A 39 -11.80 -2.83 -14.57
CA GLU A 39 -11.56 -3.67 -15.73
C GLU A 39 -10.31 -3.15 -16.46
N VAL A 40 -9.37 -4.06 -16.67
CA VAL A 40 -8.05 -3.79 -17.23
C VAL A 40 -8.18 -3.46 -18.70
N HIS A 41 -7.93 -2.23 -19.06
CA HIS A 41 -7.40 -1.87 -20.37
C HIS A 41 -6.22 -0.92 -20.14
N ASP A 42 -5.02 -1.49 -20.24
CA ASP A 42 -3.73 -0.88 -20.58
C ASP A 42 -3.00 0.01 -19.57
N ALA A 43 -3.54 0.35 -18.42
CA ALA A 43 -2.74 0.87 -17.32
C ALA A 43 -3.31 0.48 -15.97
N ILE A 44 -2.46 0.44 -14.95
CA ILE A 44 -2.86 -0.08 -13.66
C ILE A 44 -3.27 1.07 -12.74
N SER A 45 -4.58 1.34 -12.70
CA SER A 45 -5.17 2.18 -11.67
C SER A 45 -5.41 1.36 -10.40
N VAL A 46 -4.67 1.64 -9.33
CA VAL A 46 -4.65 0.82 -8.12
C VAL A 46 -4.80 1.64 -6.84
N PRO A 47 -5.46 1.10 -5.80
CA PRO A 47 -5.45 1.71 -4.49
C PRO A 47 -4.08 1.55 -3.83
N ASN A 48 -3.63 2.58 -3.11
CA ASN A 48 -2.46 2.52 -2.26
C ASN A 48 -2.87 2.72 -0.79
N ALA A 49 -2.42 1.86 0.07
CA ALA A 49 -2.61 1.96 1.52
C ALA A 49 -1.53 1.17 2.28
N LEU A 50 -0.44 0.80 1.62
CA LEU A 50 0.70 0.16 2.26
C LEU A 50 1.40 1.16 3.19
N VAL A 51 1.46 0.85 4.49
CA VAL A 51 2.16 1.71 5.44
C VAL A 51 3.68 1.51 5.35
N PRO A 52 4.49 2.58 5.50
CA PRO A 52 5.96 2.50 5.36
C PRO A 52 6.63 1.45 6.24
N GLU A 53 6.11 1.22 7.45
CA GLU A 53 6.66 0.25 8.39
C GLU A 53 6.58 -1.20 7.88
N ALA A 54 5.66 -1.49 6.98
CA ALA A 54 5.52 -2.83 6.40
C ALA A 54 6.63 -3.15 5.39
N LEU A 55 7.29 -2.14 4.79
CA LEU A 55 8.32 -2.33 3.76
C LEU A 55 9.52 -3.16 4.20
N THR A 56 9.82 -3.22 5.50
CA THR A 56 10.93 -4.00 6.05
C THR A 56 10.63 -5.49 6.21
N ALA A 57 9.40 -5.93 5.92
CA ALA A 57 9.00 -7.34 6.10
C ALA A 57 9.45 -8.28 4.97
N GLY A 58 10.00 -7.76 3.87
CA GLY A 58 10.20 -8.49 2.60
C GLY A 58 11.40 -9.40 2.51
N GLY A 59 12.48 -9.16 3.28
CA GLY A 59 13.82 -9.72 3.01
C GLY A 59 13.94 -11.23 2.82
N GLU A 60 13.14 -12.02 3.51
CA GLU A 60 13.17 -13.49 3.37
C GLU A 60 12.14 -14.01 2.35
N LEU A 61 11.12 -13.21 2.02
CA LEU A 61 10.02 -13.65 1.16
C LEU A 61 10.46 -13.93 -0.28
N ALA A 62 11.44 -13.19 -0.79
CA ALA A 62 11.95 -13.39 -2.15
C ALA A 62 12.67 -14.73 -2.36
N LYS A 63 13.16 -15.35 -1.29
CA LYS A 63 13.98 -16.57 -1.36
C LYS A 63 13.19 -17.83 -1.67
N ALA A 64 11.88 -17.79 -1.63
CA ALA A 64 11.00 -18.93 -1.88
C ALA A 64 9.84 -18.53 -2.81
N PRO A 65 9.25 -19.50 -3.52
CA PRO A 65 7.99 -19.27 -4.24
C PRO A 65 6.87 -18.81 -3.32
N LEU A 66 5.91 -18.07 -3.85
CA LEU A 66 4.68 -17.63 -3.13
C LEU A 66 3.68 -18.78 -2.91
N LEU A 67 4.14 -20.00 -2.83
CA LEU A 67 3.37 -21.15 -2.42
C LEU A 67 3.57 -21.39 -0.93
N LEU A 68 2.51 -21.35 -0.15
CA LEU A 68 2.59 -21.51 1.32
C LEU A 68 3.37 -22.77 1.74
N LYS A 69 3.20 -23.88 1.00
CA LYS A 69 3.93 -25.15 1.25
C LYS A 69 5.44 -25.07 0.98
N ALA A 70 5.88 -24.11 0.16
CA ALA A 70 7.30 -23.91 -0.19
C ALA A 70 7.99 -22.90 0.74
N MET A 71 7.21 -22.15 1.51
CA MET A 71 7.75 -21.18 2.47
C MET A 71 8.45 -21.88 3.64
N SER A 72 9.54 -21.27 4.13
CA SER A 72 10.23 -21.76 5.31
C SER A 72 9.31 -21.71 6.56
N PRO A 73 9.56 -22.56 7.59
CA PRO A 73 8.79 -22.52 8.84
C PRO A 73 8.79 -21.13 9.49
N ASN A 74 9.90 -20.41 9.46
CA ASN A 74 10.03 -19.06 10.04
C ASN A 74 9.16 -18.04 9.29
N MET A 75 9.16 -18.10 7.97
CA MET A 75 8.36 -17.23 7.10
C MET A 75 6.87 -17.50 7.31
N ARG A 76 6.47 -18.76 7.38
CA ARG A 76 5.10 -19.16 7.67
C ARG A 76 4.67 -18.67 9.05
N ALA A 77 5.49 -18.85 10.09
CA ALA A 77 5.23 -18.36 11.42
C ALA A 77 5.09 -16.83 11.48
N ALA A 78 5.86 -16.09 10.68
CA ALA A 78 5.74 -14.63 10.58
C ALA A 78 4.39 -14.22 9.97
N ILE A 79 3.94 -14.89 8.91
CA ILE A 79 2.65 -14.63 8.24
C ILE A 79 1.47 -15.01 9.15
N GLU A 80 1.57 -16.14 9.86
CA GLU A 80 0.52 -16.68 10.73
C GLU A 80 0.47 -16.01 12.11
N SER A 81 1.45 -15.17 12.46
CA SER A 81 1.53 -14.51 13.77
C SER A 81 0.37 -13.50 13.97
N PRO A 82 -0.36 -13.56 15.11
CA PRO A 82 -1.39 -12.58 15.45
C PRO A 82 -0.83 -11.24 15.95
N SER A 83 0.49 -11.09 16.04
CA SER A 83 1.16 -9.88 16.53
C SER A 83 1.06 -8.73 15.52
N LYS A 84 1.42 -7.50 15.98
CA LYS A 84 1.58 -6.32 15.12
C LYS A 84 2.56 -6.62 13.96
N GLN A 85 3.68 -7.31 14.25
CA GLN A 85 4.64 -7.68 13.21
C GLN A 85 4.04 -8.64 12.19
N GLY A 86 3.23 -9.61 12.62
CA GLY A 86 2.51 -10.50 11.71
C GLY A 86 1.51 -9.75 10.83
N HIS A 87 0.81 -8.75 11.39
CA HIS A 87 -0.05 -7.87 10.61
C HIS A 87 0.74 -7.10 9.54
N LEU A 88 1.87 -6.49 9.87
CA LEU A 88 2.73 -5.80 8.90
C LEU A 88 3.26 -6.74 7.81
N THR A 89 3.62 -7.99 8.19
CA THR A 89 4.06 -9.01 7.22
C THR A 89 2.94 -9.38 6.26
N ARG A 90 1.71 -9.57 6.74
CA ARG A 90 0.55 -9.83 5.88
C ARG A 90 0.21 -8.65 4.99
N LEU A 91 0.28 -7.44 5.51
CA LEU A 91 0.08 -6.22 4.73
C LEU A 91 1.12 -6.11 3.59
N PHE A 92 2.42 -6.27 3.92
CA PHE A 92 3.47 -6.34 2.90
C PHE A 92 3.16 -7.40 1.85
N LEU A 93 2.84 -8.61 2.29
CA LEU A 93 2.57 -9.75 1.39
C LEU A 93 1.37 -9.50 0.47
N LYS A 94 0.30 -8.88 0.98
CA LYS A 94 -0.87 -8.49 0.18
C LYS A 94 -0.44 -7.58 -0.99
N TYR A 95 0.31 -6.53 -0.71
CA TYR A 95 0.76 -5.59 -1.73
C TYR A 95 1.83 -6.19 -2.65
N ALA A 96 2.73 -7.01 -2.12
CA ALA A 96 3.75 -7.70 -2.91
C ALA A 96 3.12 -8.69 -3.90
N VAL A 97 2.09 -9.43 -3.48
CA VAL A 97 1.30 -10.32 -4.36
C VAL A 97 0.59 -9.50 -5.45
N GLY A 98 -0.05 -8.38 -5.07
CA GLY A 98 -0.70 -7.49 -6.03
C GLY A 98 0.27 -6.90 -7.06
N CYS A 99 1.50 -6.58 -6.67
CA CYS A 99 2.55 -6.11 -7.59
C CYS A 99 3.10 -7.22 -8.49
N ALA A 100 3.39 -8.38 -7.90
CA ALA A 100 4.12 -9.46 -8.58
C ALA A 100 3.25 -10.30 -9.50
N LEU A 101 2.07 -10.72 -9.02
CA LEU A 101 1.24 -11.70 -9.70
C LEU A 101 0.23 -11.04 -10.65
N GLY A 102 -0.13 -11.78 -11.69
CA GLY A 102 -1.20 -11.37 -12.62
C GLY A 102 -2.59 -11.65 -12.05
N PRO A 103 -3.65 -11.06 -12.67
CA PRO A 103 -5.03 -11.11 -12.15
C PRO A 103 -5.60 -12.52 -11.95
N GLU A 104 -5.09 -13.51 -12.69
CA GLU A 104 -5.52 -14.91 -12.59
C GLU A 104 -4.79 -15.69 -11.49
N GLN A 105 -3.79 -15.07 -10.85
CA GLN A 105 -2.97 -15.67 -9.81
C GLN A 105 -3.36 -15.14 -8.44
N SER A 106 -3.19 -15.97 -7.41
CA SER A 106 -3.48 -15.57 -6.03
C SER A 106 -2.69 -16.37 -5.01
N LEU A 107 -2.55 -15.82 -3.81
CA LEU A 107 -2.04 -16.50 -2.63
C LEU A 107 -3.14 -16.56 -1.58
N SER A 108 -3.45 -17.77 -1.07
CA SER A 108 -4.43 -17.95 0.01
C SER A 108 -3.81 -18.73 1.16
N PHE A 109 -4.12 -18.33 2.40
CA PHE A 109 -3.68 -18.98 3.61
C PHE A 109 -4.65 -18.74 4.78
N ALA A 110 -4.45 -19.45 5.88
CA ALA A 110 -5.19 -19.24 7.11
C ALA A 110 -4.23 -18.95 8.25
N TRP A 111 -4.66 -18.16 9.22
CA TRP A 111 -3.94 -17.87 10.45
C TRP A 111 -4.90 -17.77 11.64
N THR A 112 -4.39 -17.86 12.87
CA THR A 112 -5.23 -17.80 14.07
C THR A 112 -5.02 -16.45 14.78
N ASP A 113 -6.10 -15.73 15.01
CA ASP A 113 -6.05 -14.43 15.70
C ASP A 113 -5.85 -14.57 17.22
N VAL A 114 -5.75 -13.44 17.91
CA VAL A 114 -5.52 -13.39 19.36
C VAL A 114 -6.68 -14.03 20.18
N ASP A 115 -7.87 -14.11 19.60
CA ASP A 115 -9.04 -14.72 20.20
C ASP A 115 -9.17 -16.22 19.90
N GLY A 116 -8.20 -16.80 19.19
CA GLY A 116 -8.21 -18.20 18.78
C GLY A 116 -9.09 -18.49 17.56
N ARG A 117 -9.57 -17.47 16.84
CA ARG A 117 -10.40 -17.64 15.65
C ARG A 117 -9.52 -17.83 14.43
N ILE A 118 -9.91 -18.75 13.54
CA ILE A 118 -9.24 -18.95 12.26
C ILE A 118 -9.69 -17.83 11.30
N ARG A 119 -8.72 -17.13 10.74
CA ARG A 119 -8.88 -16.12 9.69
C ARG A 119 -8.38 -16.68 8.36
N TYR A 120 -9.11 -16.38 7.30
CA TYR A 120 -8.74 -16.76 5.94
C TYR A 120 -8.38 -15.51 5.18
N GLU A 121 -7.21 -15.53 4.53
CA GLU A 121 -6.71 -14.46 3.68
C GLU A 121 -6.60 -14.97 2.25
N SER A 122 -6.95 -14.13 1.29
CA SER A 122 -6.76 -14.40 -0.13
C SER A 122 -6.31 -13.12 -0.82
N TYR A 123 -5.07 -13.11 -1.28
CA TYR A 123 -4.47 -11.98 -1.97
C TYR A 123 -4.41 -12.27 -3.46
N ARG A 124 -5.09 -11.46 -4.26
CA ARG A 124 -5.12 -11.58 -5.70
C ARG A 124 -3.97 -10.80 -6.33
N GLY A 125 -3.36 -11.35 -7.38
CA GLY A 125 -2.43 -10.64 -8.23
C GLY A 125 -3.12 -9.53 -9.03
N LEU A 126 -2.35 -8.54 -9.45
CA LEU A 126 -2.87 -7.36 -10.15
C LEU A 126 -1.94 -6.93 -11.28
N ALA A 127 -0.70 -6.50 -10.96
CA ALA A 127 0.20 -5.89 -11.91
C ALA A 127 0.98 -6.88 -12.78
N GLY A 128 1.19 -8.11 -12.32
CA GLY A 128 1.89 -9.12 -13.10
C GLY A 128 3.37 -8.85 -13.37
N LEU A 129 4.04 -8.05 -12.52
CA LEU A 129 5.43 -7.63 -12.74
C LEU A 129 6.46 -8.75 -12.51
N ALA A 130 6.08 -9.81 -11.81
CA ALA A 130 6.92 -10.98 -11.57
C ALA A 130 6.08 -12.26 -11.38
N PRO A 131 5.26 -12.66 -12.36
CA PRO A 131 4.30 -13.74 -12.21
C PRO A 131 4.95 -15.09 -11.92
N SER A 132 6.22 -15.30 -12.31
CA SER A 132 7.02 -16.48 -12.01
C SER A 132 7.27 -16.68 -10.52
N TRP A 133 7.15 -15.63 -9.69
CA TRP A 133 7.32 -15.74 -8.23
C TRP A 133 6.31 -16.69 -7.58
N GLN A 134 5.20 -16.94 -8.23
CA GLN A 134 4.25 -17.95 -7.75
C GLN A 134 4.91 -19.33 -7.58
N ASP A 135 5.76 -19.74 -8.52
CA ASP A 135 6.29 -21.10 -8.62
C ASP A 135 7.81 -21.19 -8.42
N ALA A 136 8.53 -20.07 -8.42
CA ALA A 136 9.96 -19.96 -8.25
C ALA A 136 10.35 -18.83 -7.29
N PRO A 137 11.54 -18.79 -6.70
CA PRO A 137 12.06 -17.63 -5.99
C PRO A 137 12.03 -16.38 -6.87
N LEU A 138 11.81 -15.23 -6.25
CA LEU A 138 11.80 -13.93 -6.93
C LEU A 138 13.22 -13.58 -7.40
N ASP A 139 13.41 -13.47 -8.69
CA ASP A 139 14.70 -13.11 -9.27
C ASP A 139 15.06 -11.63 -9.06
N ALA A 140 16.27 -11.24 -9.44
CA ALA A 140 16.77 -9.89 -9.19
C ALA A 140 16.00 -8.81 -9.96
N VAL A 141 15.47 -9.12 -11.13
CA VAL A 141 14.65 -8.21 -11.95
C VAL A 141 13.28 -8.04 -11.30
N GLY A 142 12.61 -9.14 -10.97
CA GLY A 142 11.33 -9.11 -10.28
C GLY A 142 11.41 -8.42 -8.92
N GLN A 143 12.52 -8.60 -8.16
CA GLN A 143 12.74 -7.88 -6.90
C GLN A 143 12.69 -6.37 -7.08
N GLN A 144 13.33 -5.83 -8.12
CA GLN A 144 13.36 -4.38 -8.38
C GLN A 144 11.99 -3.87 -8.83
N TRP A 145 11.33 -4.54 -9.77
CA TRP A 145 9.97 -4.17 -10.21
C TRP A 145 8.95 -4.22 -9.08
N VAL A 146 8.93 -5.30 -8.31
CA VAL A 146 8.03 -5.42 -7.17
C VAL A 146 8.33 -4.36 -6.11
N SER A 147 9.61 -4.02 -5.89
CA SER A 147 9.99 -2.97 -4.95
C SER A 147 9.53 -1.58 -5.41
N ALA A 148 9.70 -1.25 -6.69
CA ALA A 148 9.22 0.00 -7.26
C ALA A 148 7.68 0.12 -7.11
N CYS A 149 6.95 -0.96 -7.40
CA CYS A 149 5.50 -1.02 -7.23
C CYS A 149 5.08 -0.88 -5.75
N LEU A 150 5.77 -1.53 -4.83
CA LEU A 150 5.52 -1.38 -3.39
C LEU A 150 5.74 0.08 -2.95
N GLY A 151 6.79 0.73 -3.44
CA GLY A 151 7.04 2.14 -3.19
C GLY A 151 5.91 3.02 -3.71
N ALA A 152 5.51 2.83 -4.96
CA ALA A 152 4.38 3.54 -5.59
C ALA A 152 3.08 3.37 -4.81
N ARG A 153 2.83 2.20 -4.22
CA ARG A 153 1.62 1.88 -3.44
C ARG A 153 1.74 2.19 -1.95
N THR A 154 2.86 2.76 -1.51
CA THR A 154 3.04 3.17 -0.10
C THR A 154 2.26 4.45 0.19
N ASN A 155 1.55 4.46 1.31
CA ASN A 155 0.85 5.62 1.83
C ASN A 155 1.07 5.71 3.35
N ARG A 156 1.64 6.82 3.80
CA ARG A 156 1.96 7.05 5.21
C ARG A 156 0.77 6.85 6.16
N TYR A 157 -0.41 7.23 5.72
CA TYR A 157 -1.61 7.19 6.55
C TYR A 157 -2.41 5.89 6.40
N GLY A 158 -1.95 4.94 5.57
CA GLY A 158 -2.71 3.73 5.27
C GLY A 158 -4.05 3.99 4.57
N ARG A 159 -4.22 5.18 3.97
CA ARG A 159 -5.44 5.54 3.24
C ARG A 159 -5.40 5.04 1.81
N ARG A 160 -6.54 4.66 1.29
CA ARG A 160 -6.68 4.33 -0.12
C ARG A 160 -6.74 5.61 -0.94
N VAL A 161 -5.78 5.77 -1.82
CA VAL A 161 -5.75 6.80 -2.85
C VAL A 161 -5.57 6.08 -4.17
N MET A 162 -6.43 6.35 -5.14
CA MET A 162 -6.26 5.79 -6.49
C MET A 162 -5.09 6.49 -7.16
N ILE A 163 -4.26 5.72 -7.83
CA ILE A 163 -3.09 6.19 -8.58
C ILE A 163 -3.02 5.44 -9.90
N SER A 164 -2.46 6.07 -10.91
CA SER A 164 -2.02 5.42 -12.14
C SER A 164 -0.53 5.17 -12.07
N MET A 165 -0.06 4.00 -12.53
CA MET A 165 1.33 3.56 -12.49
C MET A 165 1.85 3.23 -13.89
N HIS A 166 2.96 3.85 -14.29
CA HIS A 166 3.60 3.64 -15.59
C HIS A 166 5.08 3.28 -15.45
N GLY A 167 5.59 2.51 -16.40
CA GLY A 167 6.98 2.05 -16.45
C GLY A 167 7.33 1.41 -17.77
N SER A 168 8.57 0.92 -17.91
CA SER A 168 9.05 0.31 -19.15
C SER A 168 8.62 -1.14 -19.37
N GLU A 169 7.99 -1.78 -18.37
CA GLU A 169 7.38 -3.11 -18.57
C GLU A 169 6.11 -3.00 -19.41
N ASP A 170 5.89 -3.98 -20.27
CA ASP A 170 4.73 -3.98 -21.20
C ASP A 170 3.40 -3.71 -20.50
N VAL A 171 3.21 -4.26 -19.30
CA VAL A 171 2.00 -4.07 -18.49
C VAL A 171 1.83 -2.69 -17.89
N LEU A 172 2.86 -1.83 -17.95
CA LEU A 172 2.91 -0.47 -17.43
C LEU A 172 3.19 0.57 -18.52
N ALA A 173 3.48 0.14 -19.76
CA ALA A 173 4.02 1.01 -20.79
C ALA A 173 2.97 1.85 -21.52
N GLU A 174 1.71 1.41 -21.47
CA GLU A 174 0.63 2.04 -22.23
C GLU A 174 -0.41 2.67 -21.29
N ALA A 175 -1.11 3.66 -21.78
CA ALA A 175 -2.27 4.27 -21.14
C ALA A 175 -3.31 4.62 -22.20
N ASP A 176 -4.59 4.51 -21.88
CA ASP A 176 -5.64 5.01 -22.75
C ASP A 176 -5.98 6.50 -22.47
N ASP A 177 -6.69 7.13 -23.39
CA ASP A 177 -7.07 8.54 -23.25
C ASP A 177 -7.95 8.81 -22.00
N ALA A 178 -8.74 7.82 -21.56
CA ALA A 178 -9.60 7.96 -20.40
C ALA A 178 -8.77 8.01 -19.11
N GLU A 179 -7.77 7.15 -18.99
CA GLU A 179 -6.85 7.14 -17.87
C GLU A 179 -5.99 8.41 -17.82
N LEU A 180 -5.43 8.84 -18.95
CA LEU A 180 -4.63 10.07 -19.02
C LEU A 180 -5.46 11.31 -18.62
N ASN A 181 -6.77 11.31 -18.89
CA ASN A 181 -7.67 12.36 -18.46
C ASN A 181 -8.04 12.26 -16.98
N GLU A 182 -8.11 11.04 -16.41
CA GLU A 182 -8.42 10.81 -14.99
C GLU A 182 -7.21 11.05 -14.09
N TYR A 183 -6.00 10.74 -14.57
CA TYR A 183 -4.73 10.87 -13.82
C TYR A 183 -3.72 11.78 -14.55
N PRO A 184 -4.01 13.09 -14.69
CA PRO A 184 -3.18 13.98 -15.49
C PRO A 184 -1.95 14.52 -14.75
N TYR A 185 -1.81 14.28 -13.43
CA TYR A 185 -0.81 14.94 -12.60
C TYR A 185 0.29 13.95 -12.17
N GLU A 186 1.47 14.04 -12.80
CA GLU A 186 2.65 13.31 -12.35
C GLU A 186 2.95 13.63 -10.87
N GLU A 187 2.94 12.62 -10.02
CA GLU A 187 3.35 12.73 -8.63
C GLU A 187 4.87 12.64 -8.51
N GLY A 188 5.44 11.63 -9.14
CA GLY A 188 6.86 11.32 -9.09
C GLY A 188 7.18 9.89 -9.49
N ALA A 189 8.39 9.44 -9.17
CA ALA A 189 8.85 8.11 -9.53
C ALA A 189 9.44 7.35 -8.33
N PHE A 190 9.39 6.02 -8.40
CA PHE A 190 9.78 5.08 -7.35
C PHE A 190 10.68 4.00 -7.90
N TRP A 191 11.77 3.67 -7.18
CA TRP A 191 12.70 2.59 -7.54
C TRP A 191 13.44 2.08 -6.31
N GLY A 192 13.97 0.86 -6.36
CA GLY A 192 14.72 0.29 -5.25
C GLY A 192 14.72 -1.22 -5.21
N ASN A 193 15.18 -1.78 -4.08
CA ASN A 193 15.08 -3.20 -3.80
C ASN A 193 14.94 -3.46 -2.30
N VAL A 194 13.71 -3.74 -1.87
CA VAL A 194 13.37 -4.01 -0.46
C VAL A 194 13.69 -5.45 -0.03
N PHE A 195 14.12 -6.30 -0.95
CA PHE A 195 14.42 -7.71 -0.70
C PHE A 195 15.91 -7.97 -0.40
N LEU A 196 16.76 -6.95 -0.51
CA LEU A 196 18.18 -7.07 -0.21
C LEU A 196 18.44 -7.18 1.30
N PRO A 197 19.60 -7.71 1.71
CA PRO A 197 20.04 -7.66 3.12
C PRO A 197 20.12 -6.21 3.67
N GLU A 198 20.51 -5.26 2.82
CA GLU A 198 20.45 -3.82 3.06
C GLU A 198 19.40 -3.24 2.11
N PRO A 199 18.12 -3.26 2.52
CA PRO A 199 17.03 -2.82 1.67
C PRO A 199 17.07 -1.32 1.46
N TYR A 200 16.73 -0.88 0.26
CA TYR A 200 16.57 0.54 -0.05
C TYR A 200 15.35 0.75 -0.94
N LEU A 201 14.73 1.89 -0.79
CA LEU A 201 13.65 2.35 -1.64
C LEU A 201 13.80 3.86 -1.82
N ARG A 202 13.74 4.33 -3.05
CA ARG A 202 13.93 5.74 -3.42
C ARG A 202 12.70 6.27 -4.12
N THR A 203 12.45 7.54 -3.90
CA THR A 203 11.42 8.27 -4.62
C THR A 203 11.91 9.67 -4.97
N CYS A 204 11.44 10.19 -6.08
CA CYS A 204 11.53 11.60 -6.43
C CYS A 204 10.13 12.16 -6.64
N TYR A 205 9.98 13.47 -6.65
CA TYR A 205 8.70 14.13 -6.80
C TYR A 205 8.69 15.16 -7.92
N ASN A 206 7.51 15.41 -8.49
CA ASN A 206 7.29 16.54 -9.38
C ASN A 206 6.98 17.79 -8.55
N PRO A 207 7.86 18.84 -8.56
CA PRO A 207 7.65 20.04 -7.75
C PRO A 207 6.34 20.78 -8.03
N ALA A 208 5.80 20.64 -9.24
CA ALA A 208 4.54 21.30 -9.61
C ALA A 208 3.31 20.71 -8.91
N ASN A 209 3.38 19.43 -8.48
CA ASN A 209 2.23 18.67 -7.98
C ASN A 209 2.38 18.26 -6.50
N VAL A 210 3.38 18.80 -5.78
CA VAL A 210 3.62 18.49 -4.36
C VAL A 210 2.41 18.80 -3.48
N ASP A 211 1.76 19.94 -3.69
CA ASP A 211 0.60 20.34 -2.88
C ASP A 211 -0.62 19.45 -3.14
N LEU A 212 -0.80 18.99 -4.39
CA LEU A 212 -1.83 18.03 -4.76
C LEU A 212 -1.57 16.69 -4.05
N ALA A 213 -0.37 16.13 -4.18
CA ALA A 213 0.02 14.87 -3.54
C ALA A 213 -0.21 14.91 -2.02
N ARG A 214 0.15 16.01 -1.36
CA ARG A 214 -0.11 16.21 0.06
C ARG A 214 -1.59 16.27 0.41
N SER A 215 -2.37 16.98 -0.39
CA SER A 215 -3.83 17.09 -0.17
C SER A 215 -4.53 15.74 -0.22
N THR A 216 -3.99 14.80 -0.98
CA THR A 216 -4.46 13.41 -1.07
C THR A 216 -3.84 12.48 -0.02
N GLY A 217 -2.91 12.97 0.81
CA GLY A 217 -2.24 12.18 1.84
C GLY A 217 -1.07 11.34 1.32
N ARG A 218 -0.42 11.79 0.24
CA ARG A 218 0.73 11.13 -0.39
C ARG A 218 2.08 11.77 0.00
N ASP A 219 2.25 12.12 1.28
CA ASP A 219 3.40 12.89 1.76
C ASP A 219 4.76 12.21 1.47
N CYS A 220 4.87 10.90 1.60
CA CYS A 220 6.13 10.18 1.38
C CYS A 220 6.57 10.21 -0.08
N ALA A 221 5.66 10.33 -1.03
CA ALA A 221 5.98 10.50 -2.44
C ALA A 221 6.29 11.97 -2.79
N ALA A 222 5.46 12.88 -2.28
CA ALA A 222 5.55 14.32 -2.59
C ALA A 222 6.81 15.02 -2.06
N GLY A 223 7.66 14.34 -1.31
CA GLY A 223 8.71 15.01 -0.55
C GLY A 223 8.13 15.83 0.60
N LEU A 224 8.46 15.50 1.83
CA LEU A 224 8.10 16.32 2.97
C LEU A 224 8.95 17.59 2.95
N ALA A 225 8.45 18.69 2.37
CA ALA A 225 9.12 19.96 2.52
C ALA A 225 9.11 20.37 4.01
N GLY A 226 10.25 20.23 4.69
CA GLY A 226 10.49 20.71 6.04
C GLY A 226 10.17 19.75 7.18
N GLY A 227 9.81 18.49 6.92
CA GLY A 227 9.74 17.42 7.93
C GLY A 227 10.65 16.28 7.52
N GLY A 228 11.41 15.70 8.43
CA GLY A 228 12.35 14.64 8.10
C GLY A 228 11.68 13.42 7.45
N ASP A 229 12.47 12.61 6.79
CA ASP A 229 12.08 11.34 6.16
C ASP A 229 11.65 10.27 7.18
N GLU A 230 11.67 10.62 8.46
CA GLU A 230 11.45 9.71 9.61
C GLU A 230 10.14 8.93 9.55
N ASP A 231 9.11 9.52 8.94
CA ASP A 231 7.79 8.92 8.84
C ASP A 231 7.56 8.08 7.56
N CYS A 232 8.54 8.02 6.67
CA CYS A 232 8.46 7.28 5.39
C CYS A 232 9.20 5.93 5.44
N GLY A 233 9.61 5.48 6.63
CA GLY A 233 10.30 4.20 6.81
C GLY A 233 11.65 4.16 6.07
N ILE A 234 11.85 3.15 5.23
CA ILE A 234 13.08 3.00 4.42
C ILE A 234 13.05 3.81 3.10
N MET A 235 11.98 4.56 2.85
CA MET A 235 11.84 5.33 1.62
C MET A 235 12.66 6.62 1.71
N GLU A 236 13.68 6.74 0.87
CA GLU A 236 14.54 7.92 0.75
C GLU A 236 13.99 8.86 -0.34
N ILE A 237 13.68 10.10 0.04
CA ILE A 237 13.19 11.12 -0.88
C ILE A 237 14.38 11.84 -1.51
N MET A 238 14.64 11.58 -2.78
CA MET A 238 15.83 12.04 -3.50
C MET A 238 15.74 13.49 -3.99
N GLY A 239 14.59 14.14 -3.86
CA GLY A 239 14.34 15.49 -4.38
C GLY A 239 13.54 15.49 -5.69
N PRO A 240 13.58 16.61 -6.46
CA PRO A 240 12.85 16.71 -7.72
C PRO A 240 13.29 15.67 -8.75
N CYS A 241 12.32 15.03 -9.44
CA CYS A 241 12.59 14.00 -10.46
C CYS A 241 13.50 14.49 -11.58
N GLY A 242 13.37 15.73 -12.01
CA GLY A 242 14.23 16.30 -13.05
C GLY A 242 15.74 16.34 -12.72
N SER A 243 16.13 16.14 -11.44
CA SER A 243 17.53 16.01 -11.03
C SER A 243 17.98 14.58 -10.79
N GLN A 244 17.05 13.63 -10.65
CA GLN A 244 17.31 12.24 -10.27
C GLN A 244 17.09 11.26 -11.42
N CYS A 245 16.18 11.59 -12.33
CA CYS A 245 15.72 10.70 -13.38
C CYS A 245 15.95 11.33 -14.78
N GLU A 246 15.92 10.48 -15.79
CA GLU A 246 15.79 10.93 -17.18
C GLU A 246 14.42 11.58 -17.39
N PRO A 247 14.29 12.53 -18.33
CA PRO A 247 13.00 13.11 -18.67
C PRO A 247 11.96 12.03 -19.00
N LEU A 248 10.69 12.33 -18.73
CA LEU A 248 9.58 11.43 -19.10
C LEU A 248 9.67 11.02 -20.58
N GLY A 249 9.77 9.73 -20.82
CA GLY A 249 9.63 9.14 -22.16
C GLY A 249 8.16 9.16 -22.57
N ASP A 250 7.87 9.69 -23.76
CA ASP A 250 6.50 9.81 -24.30
C ASP A 250 5.46 10.44 -23.34
N GLY A 251 5.93 11.08 -22.26
CA GLY A 251 5.11 11.73 -21.25
C GLY A 251 4.53 10.81 -20.20
N LEU A 252 4.84 9.49 -20.20
CA LEU A 252 4.22 8.50 -19.31
C LEU A 252 5.13 8.06 -18.15
N TYR A 253 6.40 7.86 -18.38
CA TYR A 253 7.30 7.38 -17.33
C TYR A 253 8.74 7.86 -17.49
N HIS A 254 9.49 7.84 -16.40
CA HIS A 254 10.94 8.07 -16.42
C HIS A 254 11.67 6.78 -16.81
N PRO A 255 12.42 6.74 -17.92
CA PRO A 255 13.06 5.51 -18.39
C PRO A 255 14.24 5.06 -17.54
N GLY A 256 14.76 5.94 -16.66
CA GLY A 256 15.82 5.59 -15.74
C GLY A 256 16.04 6.63 -14.66
N CYS A 257 16.36 6.18 -13.44
CA CYS A 257 16.68 7.02 -12.29
C CYS A 257 17.99 6.62 -11.62
N ALA A 258 18.58 7.52 -10.81
CA ALA A 258 19.87 7.33 -10.15
C ALA A 258 19.88 6.08 -9.24
N ALA A 259 20.73 5.09 -9.59
CA ALA A 259 20.94 3.91 -8.77
C ALA A 259 21.84 4.23 -7.56
N PRO A 260 21.80 3.46 -6.44
CA PRO A 260 22.76 3.59 -5.36
C PRO A 260 24.17 3.20 -5.84
N GLU A 261 25.20 3.79 -5.26
CA GLU A 261 26.61 3.52 -5.63
C GLU A 261 27.05 2.08 -5.33
N SER A 262 26.40 1.41 -4.37
CA SER A 262 26.71 0.02 -4.02
C SER A 262 26.09 -0.96 -5.01
N GLY A 263 26.95 -1.55 -5.85
CA GLY A 263 26.59 -2.63 -6.77
C GLY A 263 26.31 -2.23 -8.22
N VAL A 264 26.34 -0.95 -8.54
CA VAL A 264 26.30 -0.43 -9.92
C VAL A 264 27.56 0.43 -10.14
N PRO A 265 28.19 0.43 -11.33
CA PRO A 265 29.28 1.34 -11.63
C PRO A 265 28.88 2.78 -11.28
N SER A 266 29.73 3.53 -10.60
CA SER A 266 29.45 4.88 -10.12
C SER A 266 28.80 5.74 -11.22
N GLY A 267 27.62 6.28 -10.92
CA GLY A 267 26.80 7.03 -11.89
C GLY A 267 25.82 6.16 -12.71
N GLY A 268 25.61 4.89 -12.33
CA GLY A 268 24.62 4.02 -13.00
C GLY A 268 23.19 4.49 -12.76
N LYS A 269 22.33 4.18 -13.73
CA LYS A 269 20.88 4.37 -13.64
C LYS A 269 20.22 3.00 -13.57
N THR A 270 19.06 2.93 -12.92
CA THR A 270 18.17 1.77 -12.99
C THR A 270 17.00 2.10 -13.91
N GLU A 271 16.61 1.11 -14.70
CA GLU A 271 15.42 1.17 -15.56
C GLU A 271 14.15 0.63 -14.87
N TYR A 272 14.30 0.01 -13.70
CA TYR A 272 13.20 -0.55 -12.90
C TYR A 272 12.51 0.56 -12.10
N VAL A 273 11.84 1.45 -12.81
CA VAL A 273 11.24 2.69 -12.29
C VAL A 273 9.74 2.67 -12.55
N ILE A 274 8.96 2.98 -11.54
CA ILE A 274 7.52 3.22 -11.69
C ILE A 274 7.24 4.70 -11.46
N THR A 275 6.67 5.35 -12.46
CA THR A 275 6.16 6.71 -12.37
C THR A 275 4.68 6.68 -12.00
N VAL A 276 4.29 7.56 -11.09
CA VAL A 276 2.92 7.62 -10.54
C VAL A 276 2.27 8.92 -10.96
N PHE A 277 0.97 8.80 -11.31
CA PHE A 277 0.10 9.93 -11.61
C PHE A 277 -1.11 9.94 -10.68
N LEU A 278 -1.56 11.14 -10.35
CA LEU A 278 -2.70 11.44 -9.47
C LEU A 278 -3.88 11.98 -10.28
N PRO A 279 -5.11 11.77 -9.76
CA PRO A 279 -6.31 12.34 -10.34
C PRO A 279 -6.44 13.85 -10.16
#